data_4940d94316b8a4be1dbb37056d941aff
#
_entry.id   4940d94316b8a4be1dbb37056d941aff
#
_cell.length_a   1.000
_cell.length_b   1.000
_cell.length_c   1.000
_cell.angle_alpha   90.00
_cell.angle_beta   90.00
_cell.angle_gamma   90.00
#
_symmetry.space_group_name_H-M   'P 1'
#
loop_
_entity.id
_entity.type
_entity.pdbx_description
1 polymer ?
#
loop_
_entity_poly.entity_id
_entity_poly.type
_entity_poly.pdbx_seq_one_letter_code
_entity_poly.pdbx_strand_id
1 'polypeptide(L)'
;VTDWRQRNATFFSALQVERNVMFLILTLIVLVAALNIISGLKMLVKDKARDIAILRTMGATRGSVMRIFLIAGATIGVAGTLAGLALGVLVCLNIDHIRWFVSWLTDTELFPAELYYLSELPAEMDVGETVSVVIMALSLSILASVYPAWRASRLDPVEALRYELRGPWTRSKEH
;
A
#
# COMPACT_ATOMS: atom_id res chain seq x y z
N VAL A 1 -13.95 7.06 48.52
CA VAL A 1 -13.10 6.08 47.84
C VAL A 1 -12.83 6.61 46.45
N THR A 2 -11.74 7.35 46.27
CA THR A 2 -11.33 7.90 44.97
C THR A 2 -10.88 6.74 44.10
N ASP A 3 -11.61 6.46 43.05
CA ASP A 3 -11.34 5.36 42.12
C ASP A 3 -9.94 5.55 41.52
N TRP A 4 -9.08 4.54 41.62
CA TRP A 4 -7.71 4.56 41.08
C TRP A 4 -7.68 4.92 39.58
N ARG A 5 -8.81 4.69 38.88
CA ARG A 5 -9.02 5.08 37.48
C ARG A 5 -9.04 6.61 37.28
N GLN A 6 -9.56 7.37 38.27
CA GLN A 6 -9.57 8.84 38.18
C GLN A 6 -8.17 9.44 38.40
N ARG A 7 -7.30 8.80 39.19
CA ARG A 7 -5.91 9.25 39.36
C ARG A 7 -5.07 9.05 38.10
N ASN A 8 -5.39 8.04 37.31
CA ASN A 8 -4.66 7.71 36.07
C ASN A 8 -5.41 8.12 34.82
N ALA A 9 -6.49 8.91 34.92
CA ALA A 9 -7.28 9.35 33.75
C ALA A 9 -6.42 10.04 32.69
N THR A 10 -5.45 10.84 33.12
CA THR A 10 -4.50 11.51 32.21
C THR A 10 -3.59 10.50 31.50
N PHE A 11 -3.17 9.43 32.17
CA PHE A 11 -2.35 8.38 31.59
C PHE A 11 -3.16 7.56 30.55
N PHE A 12 -4.41 7.18 30.89
CA PHE A 12 -5.28 6.47 29.98
C PHE A 12 -5.67 7.32 28.78
N SER A 13 -5.91 8.62 28.95
CA SER A 13 -6.18 9.52 27.83
C SER A 13 -4.97 9.68 26.92
N ALA A 14 -3.75 9.72 27.46
CA ALA A 14 -2.52 9.77 26.66
C ALA A 14 -2.34 8.52 25.81
N LEU A 15 -2.55 7.32 26.36
CA LEU A 15 -2.52 6.07 25.62
C LEU A 15 -3.57 6.00 24.51
N GLN A 16 -4.75 6.54 24.77
CA GLN A 16 -5.82 6.56 23.77
C GLN A 16 -5.51 7.53 22.63
N VAL A 17 -4.89 8.66 22.92
CA VAL A 17 -4.41 9.60 21.90
C VAL A 17 -3.29 8.97 21.07
N GLU A 18 -2.34 8.29 21.71
CA GLU A 18 -1.26 7.59 21.03
C GLU A 18 -1.81 6.55 20.05
N ARG A 19 -2.74 5.71 20.49
CA ARG A 19 -3.41 4.70 19.64
C ARG A 19 -4.12 5.35 18.44
N ASN A 20 -4.83 6.44 18.65
CA ASN A 20 -5.52 7.17 17.59
C ASN A 20 -4.54 7.76 16.58
N VAL A 21 -3.42 8.33 17.03
CA VAL A 21 -2.37 8.89 16.18
C VAL A 21 -1.72 7.79 15.34
N MET A 22 -1.39 6.65 15.96
CA MET A 22 -0.83 5.49 15.23
C MET A 22 -1.79 4.98 14.16
N PHE A 23 -3.08 4.86 14.47
CA PHE A 23 -4.11 4.46 13.50
C PHE A 23 -4.20 5.46 12.34
N LEU A 24 -4.12 6.76 12.61
CA LEU A 24 -4.15 7.81 11.59
C LEU A 24 -2.91 7.70 10.67
N ILE A 25 -1.73 7.51 11.24
CA ILE A 25 -0.49 7.32 10.48
C ILE A 25 -0.59 6.07 9.60
N LEU A 26 -1.06 4.93 10.14
CA LEU A 26 -1.26 3.71 9.37
C LEU A 26 -2.24 3.93 8.22
N THR A 27 -3.35 4.60 8.48
CA THR A 27 -4.35 4.92 7.44
C THR A 27 -3.74 5.78 6.33
N LEU A 28 -2.91 6.77 6.69
CA LEU A 28 -2.22 7.63 5.73
C LEU A 28 -1.23 6.83 4.85
N ILE A 29 -0.45 5.94 5.47
CA ILE A 29 0.50 5.08 4.73
C ILE A 29 -0.25 4.18 3.75
N VAL A 30 -1.35 3.56 4.18
CA VAL A 30 -2.16 2.70 3.33
C VAL A 30 -2.81 3.50 2.19
N LEU A 31 -3.23 4.75 2.45
CA LEU A 31 -3.75 5.65 1.42
C LEU A 31 -2.69 5.97 0.36
N VAL A 32 -1.46 6.30 0.78
CA VAL A 32 -0.34 6.56 -0.14
C VAL A 32 -0.02 5.31 -0.96
N ALA A 33 -0.05 4.12 -0.36
CA ALA A 33 0.13 2.86 -1.07
C ALA A 33 -0.96 2.65 -2.14
N ALA A 34 -2.22 2.96 -1.83
CA ALA A 34 -3.32 2.89 -2.79
C ALA A 34 -3.12 3.83 -3.98
N LEU A 35 -2.66 5.06 -3.74
CA LEU A 35 -2.34 6.02 -4.81
C LEU A 35 -1.18 5.52 -5.69
N ASN A 36 -0.19 4.85 -5.11
CA ASN A 36 0.89 4.19 -5.84
C ASN A 36 0.37 3.08 -6.76
N ILE A 37 -0.53 2.22 -6.27
CA ILE A 37 -1.18 1.18 -7.08
C ILE A 37 -1.94 1.80 -8.25
N ILE A 38 -2.72 2.84 -8.02
CA ILE A 38 -3.47 3.55 -9.07
C ILE A 38 -2.51 4.10 -10.13
N SER A 39 -1.41 4.72 -9.72
CA SER A 39 -0.42 5.32 -10.63
C SER A 39 0.31 4.25 -11.45
N GLY A 40 0.73 3.15 -10.83
CA GLY A 40 1.38 2.03 -11.49
C GLY A 40 0.47 1.34 -12.51
N LEU A 41 -0.78 1.08 -12.14
CA LEU A 41 -1.76 0.49 -13.06
C LEU A 41 -2.13 1.44 -14.21
N LYS A 42 -2.20 2.76 -13.97
CA LYS A 42 -2.39 3.75 -15.07
C LYS A 42 -1.25 3.70 -16.08
N MET A 43 -0.01 3.59 -15.61
CA MET A 43 1.15 3.46 -16.48
C MET A 43 1.10 2.14 -17.25
N LEU A 44 0.82 1.03 -16.58
CA LEU A 44 0.66 -0.28 -17.21
C LEU A 44 -0.43 -0.28 -18.30
N VAL A 45 -1.59 0.35 -18.04
CA VAL A 45 -2.66 0.50 -19.02
C VAL A 45 -2.18 1.29 -20.25
N LYS A 46 -1.42 2.37 -20.03
CA LYS A 46 -0.89 3.20 -21.12
C LYS A 46 0.12 2.42 -21.98
N ASP A 47 1.05 1.69 -21.32
CA ASP A 47 2.07 0.90 -22.01
C ASP A 47 1.46 -0.27 -22.79
N LYS A 48 0.35 -0.83 -22.29
CA LYS A 48 -0.39 -1.94 -22.91
C LYS A 48 -1.57 -1.51 -23.79
N ALA A 49 -1.72 -0.22 -24.04
CA ALA A 49 -2.85 0.31 -24.81
C ALA A 49 -2.95 -0.29 -26.21
N ARG A 50 -1.82 -0.55 -26.87
CA ARG A 50 -1.75 -1.20 -28.18
C ARG A 50 -2.23 -2.65 -28.14
N ASP A 51 -1.73 -3.41 -27.18
CA ASP A 51 -2.12 -4.81 -27.00
C ASP A 51 -3.63 -4.92 -26.70
N ILE A 52 -4.17 -4.00 -25.91
CA ILE A 52 -5.60 -3.88 -25.61
C ILE A 52 -6.40 -3.57 -26.88
N ALA A 53 -5.91 -2.65 -27.72
CA ALA A 53 -6.56 -2.30 -28.97
C ALA A 53 -6.63 -3.52 -29.92
N ILE A 54 -5.53 -4.27 -30.05
CA ILE A 54 -5.48 -5.50 -30.86
C ILE A 54 -6.46 -6.55 -30.32
N LEU A 55 -6.47 -6.79 -29.02
CA LEU A 55 -7.41 -7.72 -28.39
C LEU A 55 -8.87 -7.34 -28.68
N ARG A 56 -9.17 -6.06 -28.65
CA ARG A 56 -10.53 -5.55 -28.92
C ARG A 56 -10.92 -5.68 -30.39
N THR A 57 -9.99 -5.50 -31.33
CA THR A 57 -10.27 -5.72 -32.76
C THR A 57 -10.48 -7.20 -33.06
N MET A 58 -9.87 -8.10 -32.28
CA MET A 58 -10.09 -9.54 -32.35
C MET A 58 -11.39 -10.00 -31.67
N GLY A 59 -12.18 -9.08 -31.08
CA GLY A 59 -13.49 -9.39 -30.50
C GLY A 59 -13.51 -9.47 -28.97
N ALA A 60 -12.44 -9.11 -28.26
CA ALA A 60 -12.46 -9.06 -26.80
C ALA A 60 -13.45 -8.01 -26.27
N THR A 61 -14.28 -8.43 -25.32
CA THR A 61 -15.26 -7.54 -24.71
C THR A 61 -14.61 -6.58 -23.71
N ARG A 62 -15.26 -5.44 -23.45
CA ARG A 62 -14.82 -4.50 -22.40
C ARG A 62 -14.66 -5.17 -21.03
N GLY A 63 -15.56 -6.12 -20.72
CA GLY A 63 -15.52 -6.88 -19.46
C GLY A 63 -14.30 -7.80 -19.37
N SER A 64 -13.86 -8.38 -20.49
CA SER A 64 -12.63 -9.21 -20.50
C SER A 64 -11.40 -8.38 -20.19
N VAL A 65 -11.25 -7.20 -20.79
CA VAL A 65 -10.14 -6.28 -20.50
C VAL A 65 -10.18 -5.82 -19.05
N MET A 66 -11.35 -5.44 -18.54
CA MET A 66 -11.51 -5.03 -17.14
C MET A 66 -11.08 -6.14 -16.17
N ARG A 67 -11.47 -7.40 -16.43
CA ARG A 67 -11.10 -8.55 -15.59
C ARG A 67 -9.59 -8.78 -15.56
N ILE A 68 -8.90 -8.66 -16.70
CA ILE A 68 -7.45 -8.82 -16.78
C ILE A 68 -6.74 -7.83 -15.85
N PHE A 69 -7.10 -6.54 -15.91
CA PHE A 69 -6.48 -5.52 -15.06
C PHE A 69 -6.88 -5.65 -13.58
N LEU A 70 -8.10 -6.10 -13.31
CA LEU A 70 -8.56 -6.33 -11.94
C LEU A 70 -7.83 -7.53 -11.31
N ILE A 71 -7.63 -8.61 -12.06
CA ILE A 71 -6.84 -9.77 -11.60
C ILE A 71 -5.39 -9.35 -11.40
N ALA A 72 -4.79 -8.61 -12.33
CA ALA A 72 -3.42 -8.11 -12.18
C ALA A 72 -3.25 -7.23 -10.93
N GLY A 73 -4.18 -6.30 -10.68
CA GLY A 73 -4.16 -5.49 -9.48
C GLY A 73 -4.38 -6.29 -8.19
N ALA A 74 -5.30 -7.26 -8.22
CA ALA A 74 -5.55 -8.13 -7.08
C ALA A 74 -4.33 -9.03 -6.75
N THR A 75 -3.67 -9.59 -7.76
CA THR A 75 -2.45 -10.41 -7.54
C THR A 75 -1.31 -9.60 -6.94
N ILE A 76 -1.10 -8.37 -7.42
CA ILE A 76 -0.10 -7.45 -6.85
C ILE A 76 -0.47 -7.11 -5.40
N GLY A 77 -1.73 -6.82 -5.13
CA GLY A 77 -2.22 -6.50 -3.79
C GLY A 77 -2.04 -7.67 -2.81
N VAL A 78 -2.43 -8.88 -3.20
CA VAL A 78 -2.27 -10.08 -2.37
C VAL A 78 -0.79 -10.38 -2.13
N ALA A 79 0.03 -10.39 -3.17
CA ALA A 79 1.47 -10.65 -3.05
C ALA A 79 2.15 -9.60 -2.17
N GLY A 80 1.83 -8.31 -2.35
CA GLY A 80 2.36 -7.22 -1.53
C GLY A 80 1.92 -7.32 -0.06
N THR A 81 0.66 -7.65 0.19
CA THR A 81 0.14 -7.82 1.56
C THR A 81 0.80 -9.01 2.26
N LEU A 82 0.96 -10.14 1.58
CA LEU A 82 1.65 -11.31 2.15
C LEU A 82 3.13 -11.04 2.42
N ALA A 83 3.83 -10.39 1.48
CA ALA A 83 5.22 -9.99 1.68
C ALA A 83 5.36 -8.99 2.83
N GLY A 84 4.47 -7.99 2.91
CA GLY A 84 4.45 -7.01 4.00
C GLY A 84 4.18 -7.66 5.35
N LEU A 85 3.22 -8.59 5.42
CA LEU A 85 2.92 -9.35 6.63
C LEU A 85 4.12 -10.20 7.07
N ALA A 86 4.74 -10.92 6.14
CA ALA A 86 5.91 -11.75 6.42
C ALA A 86 7.09 -10.90 6.95
N LEU A 87 7.37 -9.75 6.32
CA LEU A 87 8.39 -8.81 6.78
C LEU A 87 8.03 -8.22 8.14
N GLY A 88 6.78 -7.83 8.37
CA GLY A 88 6.31 -7.32 9.65
C GLY A 88 6.51 -8.32 10.79
N VAL A 89 6.10 -9.57 10.58
CA VAL A 89 6.31 -10.65 11.55
C VAL A 89 7.80 -10.89 11.80
N LEU A 90 8.62 -10.96 10.75
CA LEU A 90 10.07 -11.11 10.85
C LEU A 90 10.70 -9.99 11.69
N VAL A 91 10.34 -8.75 11.46
CA VAL A 91 10.83 -7.59 12.24
C VAL A 91 10.39 -7.69 13.69
N CYS A 92 9.11 -8.00 13.95
CA CYS A 92 8.62 -8.16 15.33
C CYS A 92 9.35 -9.27 16.09
N LEU A 93 9.59 -10.42 15.46
CA LEU A 93 10.29 -11.54 16.10
C LEU A 93 11.78 -11.26 16.33
N ASN A 94 12.39 -10.38 15.55
CA ASN A 94 13.81 -10.04 15.63
C ASN A 94 14.06 -8.62 16.16
N ILE A 95 13.08 -8.00 16.83
CA ILE A 95 13.17 -6.61 17.27
C ILE A 95 14.37 -6.38 18.20
N ASP A 96 14.68 -7.36 19.07
CA ASP A 96 15.81 -7.29 20.02
C ASP A 96 17.15 -7.34 19.28
N HIS A 97 17.27 -8.17 18.24
CA HIS A 97 18.48 -8.25 17.42
C HIS A 97 18.69 -6.99 16.60
N ILE A 98 17.61 -6.45 16.02
CA ILE A 98 17.64 -5.21 15.24
C ILE A 98 18.06 -4.05 16.15
N ARG A 99 17.51 -3.98 17.36
CA ARG A 99 17.82 -2.97 18.35
C ARG A 99 19.29 -3.03 18.78
N TRP A 100 19.81 -4.22 19.07
CA TRP A 100 21.22 -4.42 19.39
C TRP A 100 22.12 -3.98 18.24
N PHE A 101 21.79 -4.34 17.01
CA PHE A 101 22.52 -3.95 15.81
C PHE A 101 22.54 -2.43 15.61
N VAL A 102 21.40 -1.76 15.79
CA VAL A 102 21.29 -0.30 15.66
C VAL A 102 22.07 0.40 16.78
N SER A 103 22.00 -0.07 18.01
CA SER A 103 22.80 0.47 19.13
C SER A 103 24.29 0.33 18.87
N TRP A 104 24.74 -0.79 18.31
CA TRP A 104 26.13 -1.01 17.97
C TRP A 104 26.60 -0.09 16.83
N LEU A 105 25.73 0.17 15.85
CA LEU A 105 26.08 1.01 14.69
C LEU A 105 26.10 2.51 15.05
N THR A 106 25.30 2.94 16.02
CA THR A 106 25.12 4.36 16.34
C THR A 106 26.06 4.81 17.47
N ASP A 107 26.77 3.85 18.12
CA ASP A 107 27.67 4.06 19.26
C ASP A 107 27.04 4.93 20.39
N THR A 108 25.72 4.91 20.45
CA THR A 108 24.90 5.64 21.41
C THR A 108 23.89 4.67 22.00
N GLU A 109 23.86 4.56 23.32
CA GLU A 109 22.77 3.88 24.00
C GLU A 109 21.47 4.66 23.73
N LEU A 110 20.76 4.31 22.68
CA LEU A 110 19.52 4.95 22.25
C LEU A 110 18.42 4.88 23.31
N PHE A 111 18.61 4.03 24.32
CA PHE A 111 17.71 3.90 25.46
C PHE A 111 18.51 3.70 26.73
N PRO A 112 18.62 4.71 27.61
CA PRO A 112 19.27 4.55 28.93
C PRO A 112 18.58 3.43 29.70
N ALA A 113 19.40 2.60 30.35
CA ALA A 113 18.96 1.44 31.11
C ALA A 113 17.92 1.78 32.22
N GLU A 114 17.83 3.05 32.60
CA GLU A 114 16.88 3.57 33.59
C GLU A 114 15.43 3.56 33.10
N LEU A 115 15.20 3.61 31.78
CA LEU A 115 13.87 3.45 31.19
C LEU A 115 13.47 1.98 30.99
N TYR A 116 14.44 1.07 31.13
CA TYR A 116 14.27 -0.37 30.90
C TYR A 116 13.46 -1.08 31.97
N TYR A 117 13.49 -0.56 33.19
CA TYR A 117 12.73 -1.14 34.31
C TYR A 117 11.22 -0.85 34.24
N LEU A 118 10.80 0.11 33.38
CA LEU A 118 9.40 0.46 33.23
C LEU A 118 8.81 0.08 31.85
N SER A 119 9.64 -0.41 30.92
CA SER A 119 9.19 -0.70 29.57
C SER A 119 9.99 -1.86 28.99
N GLU A 120 9.68 -3.09 29.40
CA GLU A 120 9.57 -4.10 28.37
C GLU A 120 8.54 -3.53 27.38
N LEU A 121 9.01 -3.02 26.25
CA LEU A 121 8.12 -2.73 25.14
C LEU A 121 7.60 -4.09 24.70
N PRO A 122 6.43 -4.55 25.16
CA PRO A 122 5.84 -5.74 24.61
C PRO A 122 5.51 -5.37 23.17
N ALA A 123 6.33 -5.84 22.23
CA ALA A 123 5.91 -5.93 20.84
C ALA A 123 4.85 -7.04 20.77
N GLU A 124 3.77 -6.87 21.54
CA GLU A 124 2.62 -7.77 21.49
C GLU A 124 1.91 -7.51 20.19
N MET A 125 2.09 -8.44 19.26
CA MET A 125 1.29 -8.46 18.06
C MET A 125 -0.14 -8.82 18.46
N ASP A 126 -1.02 -7.84 18.50
CA ASP A 126 -2.45 -8.09 18.57
C ASP A 126 -2.90 -8.68 17.22
N VAL A 127 -3.28 -9.96 17.28
CA VAL A 127 -3.77 -10.69 16.09
C VAL A 127 -5.00 -10.02 15.50
N GLY A 128 -5.88 -9.44 16.33
CA GLY A 128 -7.08 -8.74 15.89
C GLY A 128 -6.74 -7.47 15.10
N GLU A 129 -5.81 -6.67 15.60
CA GLU A 129 -5.35 -5.47 14.91
C GLU A 129 -4.62 -5.84 13.59
N THR A 130 -3.76 -6.85 13.62
CA THR A 130 -3.05 -7.33 12.42
C THR A 130 -4.02 -7.80 11.34
N VAL A 131 -5.02 -8.61 11.69
CA VAL A 131 -6.04 -9.07 10.76
C VAL A 131 -6.86 -7.90 10.20
N SER A 132 -7.21 -6.93 11.02
CA SER A 132 -7.94 -5.73 10.58
C SER A 132 -7.14 -4.92 9.56
N VAL A 133 -5.84 -4.74 9.78
CA VAL A 133 -4.94 -4.05 8.84
C VAL A 133 -4.80 -4.82 7.53
N VAL A 134 -4.67 -6.15 7.58
CA VAL A 134 -4.59 -7.01 6.38
C VAL A 134 -5.88 -6.91 5.55
N ILE A 135 -7.04 -7.01 6.19
CA ILE A 135 -8.34 -6.88 5.51
C ILE A 135 -8.49 -5.49 4.89
N MET A 136 -8.12 -4.44 5.62
CA MET A 136 -8.15 -3.06 5.13
C MET A 136 -7.24 -2.89 3.92
N ALA A 137 -5.99 -3.39 3.98
CA ALA A 137 -5.03 -3.31 2.89
C ALA A 137 -5.51 -4.04 1.63
N LEU A 138 -6.04 -5.26 1.78
CA LEU A 138 -6.61 -6.03 0.66
C LEU A 138 -7.82 -5.33 0.04
N SER A 139 -8.75 -4.85 0.87
CA SER A 139 -9.94 -4.15 0.40
C SER A 139 -9.57 -2.89 -0.38
N LEU A 140 -8.65 -2.10 0.15
CA LEU A 140 -8.20 -0.86 -0.48
C LEU A 140 -7.42 -1.13 -1.76
N SER A 141 -6.60 -2.19 -1.81
CA SER A 141 -5.88 -2.62 -3.02
C SER A 141 -6.85 -2.99 -4.15
N ILE A 142 -7.90 -3.76 -3.84
CA ILE A 142 -8.92 -4.13 -4.82
C ILE A 142 -9.66 -2.88 -5.31
N LEU A 143 -10.10 -2.00 -4.41
CA LEU A 143 -10.79 -0.75 -4.75
C LEU A 143 -9.91 0.16 -5.62
N ALA A 144 -8.63 0.30 -5.27
CA ALA A 144 -7.67 1.08 -6.04
C ALA A 144 -7.47 0.53 -7.46
N SER A 145 -7.60 -0.78 -7.65
CA SER A 145 -7.46 -1.45 -8.95
C SER A 145 -8.70 -1.28 -9.84
N VAL A 146 -9.88 -1.04 -9.28
CA VAL A 146 -11.14 -0.90 -10.04
C VAL A 146 -11.08 0.31 -10.97
N TYR A 147 -10.61 1.45 -10.51
CA TYR A 147 -10.57 2.68 -11.30
C TYR A 147 -9.72 2.55 -12.58
N PRO A 148 -8.43 2.12 -12.52
CA PRO A 148 -7.64 1.95 -13.74
C PRO A 148 -8.14 0.81 -14.63
N ALA A 149 -8.69 -0.28 -14.06
CA ALA A 149 -9.31 -1.35 -14.83
C ALA A 149 -10.54 -0.88 -15.63
N TRP A 150 -11.39 -0.08 -15.01
CA TRP A 150 -12.53 0.53 -15.67
C TRP A 150 -12.09 1.49 -16.79
N ARG A 151 -11.07 2.30 -16.55
CA ARG A 151 -10.51 3.21 -17.57
C ARG A 151 -9.89 2.43 -18.73
N ALA A 152 -9.16 1.34 -18.45
CA ALA A 152 -8.61 0.45 -19.49
C ALA A 152 -9.70 -0.13 -20.40
N SER A 153 -10.83 -0.52 -19.83
CA SER A 153 -11.97 -1.08 -20.57
C SER A 153 -12.63 -0.09 -21.52
N ARG A 154 -12.46 1.21 -21.31
CA ARG A 154 -13.04 2.29 -22.12
C ARG A 154 -12.08 2.85 -23.17
N LEU A 155 -10.85 2.37 -23.26
CA LEU A 155 -9.93 2.79 -24.33
C LEU A 155 -10.53 2.49 -25.70
N ASP A 156 -10.60 3.53 -26.55
CA ASP A 156 -11.09 3.40 -27.90
C ASP A 156 -9.95 2.89 -28.81
N PRO A 157 -10.12 1.73 -29.49
CA PRO A 157 -9.06 1.16 -30.32
C PRO A 157 -8.65 2.12 -31.46
N VAL A 158 -9.55 2.98 -31.92
CA VAL A 158 -9.28 3.94 -32.98
C VAL A 158 -8.33 5.05 -32.51
N GLU A 159 -8.49 5.55 -31.29
CA GLU A 159 -7.60 6.58 -30.72
C GLU A 159 -6.20 6.03 -30.45
N ALA A 160 -6.09 4.81 -29.94
CA ALA A 160 -4.81 4.18 -29.65
C ALA A 160 -3.96 3.99 -30.92
N LEU A 161 -4.57 3.63 -32.03
CA LEU A 161 -3.89 3.49 -33.34
C LEU A 161 -3.60 4.85 -34.02
N ARG A 162 -4.45 5.86 -33.81
CA ARG A 162 -4.28 7.20 -34.39
C ARG A 162 -3.13 7.98 -33.76
N TYR A 163 -2.84 7.77 -32.48
CA TYR A 163 -1.70 8.41 -31.80
C TYR A 163 -0.35 7.97 -32.37
N GLU A 164 -0.25 6.74 -32.84
CA GLU A 164 0.97 6.20 -33.46
C GLU A 164 1.23 6.77 -34.87
N LEU A 165 0.17 7.03 -35.64
CA LEU A 165 0.28 7.64 -36.98
C LEU A 165 0.67 9.12 -36.91
N ARG A 166 0.54 9.76 -35.74
CA ARG A 166 1.03 11.12 -35.45
C ARG A 166 2.37 11.11 -34.72
N GLY A 167 3.17 10.07 -34.88
CA GLY A 167 4.50 9.96 -34.32
C GLY A 167 5.46 11.09 -34.75
N PRO A 168 6.60 11.24 -34.11
CA PRO A 168 7.51 12.41 -34.22
C PRO A 168 8.04 12.69 -35.65
N TRP A 169 7.77 11.82 -36.60
CA TRP A 169 8.24 11.95 -37.98
C TRP A 169 7.46 12.99 -38.83
N THR A 170 6.28 13.45 -38.39
CA THR A 170 5.52 14.47 -39.10
C THR A 170 5.92 15.90 -38.77
N ARG A 171 6.75 16.09 -37.73
CA ARG A 171 7.22 17.41 -37.28
C ARG A 171 8.47 17.90 -38.03
N SER A 172 9.03 17.09 -38.95
CA SER A 172 10.26 17.39 -39.67
C SER A 172 10.04 18.00 -41.08
N LYS A 173 8.81 18.34 -41.48
CA LYS A 173 8.51 18.88 -42.81
C LYS A 173 7.94 20.32 -42.83
N GLU A 174 8.01 21.02 -41.70
CA GLU A 174 7.65 22.45 -41.64
C GLU A 174 8.87 23.28 -41.17
N HIS A 175 9.96 23.22 -41.95
CA HIS A 175 11.01 24.23 -42.01
C HIS A 175 11.52 24.35 -43.44
#